data_dbc06e5ede218bba7c818b366e770c8f
#
_entry.id   dbc06e5ede218bba7c818b366e770c8f
#
_cell.length_a   1.000
_cell.length_b   1.000
_cell.length_c   1.000
_cell.angle_alpha   90.00
_cell.angle_beta   90.00
_cell.angle_gamma   90.00
#
_symmetry.space_group_name_H-M   'P 1'
#
loop_
_entity.id
_entity.type
_entity.pdbx_description
1 polymer ?
#
loop_
_entity_poly.entity_id
_entity_poly.type
_entity_poly.pdbx_seq_one_letter_code
_entity_poly.pdbx_strand_id
1 'polypeptide(L)'
;MNRVKTNFFANLAGSGWSALVGIACTPLYIHFMGMEAYGLIGFYFMLQGIIQILDLGLSPTVNREMARYSALPGKAGEARDFVRTLEVGYWAIGILIGCVVWYSAPYVASHWIKAGNIPILEVRRAVTIMGALTALQWPLTFYQGGLLGLQRQVLLNGITIATATLSGGGALLVLWLVSPTVSAFFTWQIAISLLQAAVTTFALWRCLPGSGHVARFDLGITRGIWRFAAGMSGITITALMLTQLDKVILSKMLTLKTFGYYILAGVVGNGLSGVLITPMFNTIFPRFSSLVAAGDEKSLLAMYHGSTQVMSVMILPAAAIIAFFSPEIMLLWTGSPEVANNTASIVSILVAGTALNGLMNLPFALQLSYGWTRIGLAINAFFIVTLVPAIVLMTRHYGAAGAATVWLGLNSVYMIIGVPLTHRRLLKGEALRWFTKDVGIPLAGSLVIAGIARLIFPVFESPSRFISASLLLLIFAFTVLSAAMCTPATRDFISHSIFNGKQSLDRP
;
A
#
# COMPACT_ATOMS: atom_id res chain seq x y z
N MET A 1 6.17 28.61 -2.99
CA MET A 1 4.90 27.94 -3.31
C MET A 1 4.99 27.01 -4.54
N ASN A 2 5.67 27.39 -5.63
CA ASN A 2 5.79 26.53 -6.83
C ASN A 2 6.50 25.17 -6.58
N ARG A 3 7.61 25.14 -5.82
CA ARG A 3 8.35 23.87 -5.59
C ARG A 3 7.54 22.81 -4.84
N VAL A 4 6.74 23.21 -3.86
CA VAL A 4 5.90 22.25 -3.08
C VAL A 4 4.83 21.64 -4.00
N LYS A 5 4.17 22.45 -4.83
CA LYS A 5 3.19 21.95 -5.82
C LYS A 5 3.85 21.00 -6.81
N THR A 6 5.01 21.38 -7.37
CA THR A 6 5.74 20.53 -8.33
C THR A 6 6.13 19.19 -7.71
N ASN A 7 6.65 19.20 -6.48
CA ASN A 7 7.02 17.99 -5.77
C ASN A 7 5.80 17.08 -5.48
N PHE A 8 4.66 17.68 -5.11
CA PHE A 8 3.41 16.94 -4.89
C PHE A 8 2.96 16.23 -6.17
N PHE A 9 2.89 16.97 -7.29
CA PHE A 9 2.51 16.37 -8.57
C PHE A 9 3.51 15.33 -9.08
N ALA A 10 4.80 15.53 -8.85
CA ALA A 10 5.82 14.54 -9.18
C ALA A 10 5.63 13.24 -8.40
N ASN A 11 5.37 13.34 -7.08
CA ASN A 11 5.11 12.15 -6.25
C ASN A 11 3.83 11.42 -6.67
N LEU A 12 2.77 12.16 -6.99
CA LEU A 12 1.51 11.58 -7.48
C LEU A 12 1.73 10.88 -8.83
N ALA A 13 2.45 11.50 -9.76
CA ALA A 13 2.77 10.92 -11.05
C ALA A 13 3.64 9.67 -10.92
N GLY A 14 4.69 9.70 -10.08
CA GLY A 14 5.59 8.57 -9.88
C GLY A 14 4.89 7.35 -9.26
N SER A 15 4.15 7.57 -8.17
CA SER A 15 3.41 6.50 -7.50
C SER A 15 2.25 5.98 -8.35
N GLY A 16 1.51 6.89 -9.00
CA GLY A 16 0.40 6.54 -9.88
C GLY A 16 0.86 5.73 -11.10
N TRP A 17 1.95 6.15 -11.75
CA TRP A 17 2.52 5.42 -12.87
C TRP A 17 3.00 4.02 -12.48
N SER A 18 3.72 3.88 -11.36
CA SER A 18 4.19 2.58 -10.86
C SER A 18 3.02 1.64 -10.57
N ALA A 19 1.95 2.16 -9.97
CA ALA A 19 0.73 1.38 -9.72
C ALA A 19 0.04 0.96 -11.03
N LEU A 20 -0.08 1.86 -12.00
CA LEU A 20 -0.65 1.58 -13.32
C LEU A 20 0.14 0.50 -14.07
N VAL A 21 1.48 0.60 -14.10
CA VAL A 21 2.34 -0.41 -14.71
C VAL A 21 2.14 -1.76 -14.01
N GLY A 22 2.14 -1.78 -12.68
CA GLY A 22 1.91 -3.02 -11.90
C GLY A 22 0.56 -3.66 -12.23
N ILE A 23 -0.51 -2.89 -12.22
CA ILE A 23 -1.87 -3.38 -12.54
C ILE A 23 -1.97 -3.88 -13.99
N ALA A 24 -1.39 -3.15 -14.95
CA ALA A 24 -1.44 -3.51 -16.36
C ALA A 24 -0.58 -4.74 -16.70
N CYS A 25 0.59 -4.89 -16.09
CA CYS A 25 1.49 -6.01 -16.35
C CYS A 25 1.07 -7.31 -15.65
N THR A 26 0.38 -7.24 -14.52
CA THR A 26 0.00 -8.43 -13.72
C THR A 26 -0.75 -9.50 -14.51
N PRO A 27 -1.82 -9.20 -15.29
CA PRO A 27 -2.50 -10.22 -16.10
C PRO A 27 -1.60 -10.88 -17.12
N LEU A 28 -0.70 -10.11 -17.72
CA LEU A 28 0.25 -10.59 -18.71
C LEU A 28 1.30 -11.51 -18.09
N TYR A 29 1.77 -11.22 -16.88
CA TYR A 29 2.65 -12.14 -16.14
C TYR A 29 1.96 -13.47 -15.87
N ILE A 30 0.70 -13.43 -15.44
CA ILE A 30 -0.10 -14.64 -15.20
C ILE A 30 -0.32 -15.40 -16.50
N HIS A 31 -0.56 -14.71 -17.62
CA HIS A 31 -0.74 -15.33 -18.92
C HIS A 31 0.52 -16.06 -19.40
N PHE A 32 1.71 -15.46 -19.27
CA PHE A 32 2.97 -16.06 -19.73
C PHE A 32 3.51 -17.15 -18.82
N MET A 33 3.45 -16.95 -17.51
CA MET A 33 4.13 -17.83 -16.53
C MET A 33 3.16 -18.74 -15.77
N GLY A 34 1.85 -18.43 -15.79
CA GLY A 34 0.84 -19.11 -14.99
C GLY A 34 0.72 -18.59 -13.56
N MET A 35 -0.38 -19.01 -12.90
CA MET A 35 -0.73 -18.51 -11.57
C MET A 35 0.21 -18.99 -10.46
N GLU A 36 0.80 -20.16 -10.61
CA GLU A 36 1.77 -20.70 -9.66
C GLU A 36 3.05 -19.87 -9.63
N ALA A 37 3.55 -19.49 -10.81
CA ALA A 37 4.70 -18.60 -10.93
C ALA A 37 4.41 -17.19 -10.37
N TYR A 38 3.18 -16.70 -10.56
CA TYR A 38 2.74 -15.46 -9.93
C TYR A 38 2.73 -15.56 -8.40
N GLY A 39 2.44 -16.73 -7.85
CA GLY A 39 2.61 -17.01 -6.42
C GLY A 39 4.04 -16.81 -5.91
N LEU A 40 5.07 -17.15 -6.70
CA LEU A 40 6.47 -16.85 -6.36
C LEU A 40 6.77 -15.34 -6.39
N ILE A 41 6.17 -14.60 -7.31
CA ILE A 41 6.24 -13.12 -7.30
C ILE A 41 5.60 -12.59 -6.01
N GLY A 42 4.45 -13.13 -5.62
CA GLY A 42 3.80 -12.80 -4.34
C GLY A 42 4.67 -13.13 -3.12
N PHE A 43 5.37 -14.26 -3.15
CA PHE A 43 6.32 -14.64 -2.11
C PHE A 43 7.48 -13.64 -2.01
N TYR A 44 7.98 -13.15 -3.14
CA TYR A 44 8.98 -12.09 -3.17
C TYR A 44 8.46 -10.77 -2.56
N PHE A 45 7.25 -10.33 -2.89
CA PHE A 45 6.66 -9.13 -2.28
C PHE A 45 6.45 -9.29 -0.76
N MET A 46 6.03 -10.46 -0.30
CA MET A 46 5.97 -10.80 1.12
C MET A 46 7.35 -10.68 1.78
N LEU A 47 8.39 -11.25 1.17
CA LEU A 47 9.76 -11.19 1.65
C LEU A 47 10.23 -9.73 1.77
N GLN A 48 9.97 -8.90 0.76
CA GLN A 48 10.25 -7.47 0.79
C GLN A 48 9.53 -6.76 1.95
N GLY A 49 8.26 -7.08 2.17
CA GLY A 49 7.49 -6.53 3.28
C GLY A 49 8.06 -6.89 4.66
N ILE A 50 8.54 -8.12 4.84
CA ILE A 50 9.21 -8.55 6.08
C ILE A 50 10.52 -7.78 6.28
N ILE A 51 11.31 -7.67 5.22
CA ILE A 51 12.62 -7.02 5.28
C ILE A 51 12.48 -5.52 5.54
N GLN A 52 11.40 -4.91 5.07
CA GLN A 52 11.09 -3.52 5.37
C GLN A 52 10.90 -3.26 6.88
N ILE A 53 10.51 -4.28 7.68
CA ILE A 53 10.48 -4.18 9.14
C ILE A 53 11.88 -3.90 9.71
N LEU A 54 12.92 -4.44 9.09
CA LEU A 54 14.30 -4.27 9.52
C LEU A 54 14.85 -2.86 9.28
N ASP A 55 14.19 -2.03 8.45
CA ASP A 55 14.57 -0.62 8.26
C ASP A 55 14.47 0.20 9.56
N LEU A 56 13.63 -0.23 10.51
CA LEU A 56 13.52 0.32 11.86
C LEU A 56 13.41 1.87 11.90
N GLY A 57 12.87 2.48 10.83
CA GLY A 57 12.77 3.94 10.74
C GLY A 57 14.09 4.65 10.34
N LEU A 58 15.07 3.92 9.83
CA LEU A 58 16.32 4.51 9.34
C LEU A 58 16.09 5.42 8.13
N SER A 59 15.26 5.00 7.15
CA SER A 59 14.97 5.80 5.96
C SER A 59 14.33 7.17 6.28
N PRO A 60 13.30 7.29 7.15
CA PRO A 60 12.81 8.58 7.63
C PRO A 60 13.88 9.41 8.34
N THR A 61 14.78 8.76 9.07
CA THR A 61 15.92 9.43 9.75
C THR A 61 16.86 10.04 8.73
N VAL A 62 17.23 9.29 7.68
CA VAL A 62 18.05 9.80 6.57
C VAL A 62 17.41 11.02 5.92
N ASN A 63 16.12 10.94 5.61
CA ASN A 63 15.37 12.06 5.03
C ASN A 63 15.48 13.32 5.92
N ARG A 64 15.23 13.17 7.22
CA ARG A 64 15.32 14.29 8.18
C ARG A 64 16.73 14.89 8.28
N GLU A 65 17.75 14.04 8.45
CA GLU A 65 19.11 14.53 8.61
C GLU A 65 19.64 15.18 7.31
N MET A 66 19.33 14.64 6.16
CA MET A 66 19.69 15.24 4.87
C MET A 66 18.99 16.59 4.66
N ALA A 67 17.72 16.73 5.05
CA ALA A 67 17.03 18.01 5.06
C ALA A 67 17.72 19.02 5.99
N ARG A 68 18.14 18.57 7.18
CA ARG A 68 18.87 19.41 8.15
C ARG A 68 20.22 19.85 7.60
N TYR A 69 21.03 18.94 7.09
CA TYR A 69 22.34 19.27 6.53
C TYR A 69 22.24 20.21 5.33
N SER A 70 21.22 20.03 4.49
CA SER A 70 21.01 20.91 3.33
C SER A 70 20.65 22.37 3.70
N ALA A 71 20.10 22.58 4.91
CA ALA A 71 19.68 23.90 5.40
C ALA A 71 20.81 24.63 6.16
N LEU A 72 21.87 23.94 6.60
CA LEU A 72 22.92 24.51 7.42
C LEU A 72 24.16 24.86 6.60
N PRO A 73 24.58 26.15 6.54
CA PRO A 73 25.82 26.56 5.90
C PRO A 73 27.06 25.87 6.52
N GLY A 74 28.02 25.47 5.69
CA GLY A 74 29.28 24.86 6.16
C GLY A 74 29.22 23.39 6.52
N LYS A 75 28.04 22.75 6.49
CA LYS A 75 27.84 21.33 6.84
C LYS A 75 27.95 20.34 5.66
N ALA A 76 28.43 20.79 4.50
CA ALA A 76 28.56 19.96 3.30
C ALA A 76 29.49 18.74 3.51
N GLY A 77 30.57 18.89 4.27
CA GLY A 77 31.49 17.79 4.60
C GLY A 77 30.81 16.73 5.48
N GLU A 78 30.12 17.18 6.56
CA GLU A 78 29.39 16.29 7.47
C GLU A 78 28.27 15.53 6.74
N ALA A 79 27.56 16.18 5.80
CA ALA A 79 26.56 15.53 4.98
C ALA A 79 27.14 14.39 4.12
N ARG A 80 28.35 14.58 3.57
CA ARG A 80 29.04 13.55 2.79
C ARG A 80 29.53 12.40 3.67
N ASP A 81 30.07 12.68 4.84
CA ASP A 81 30.50 11.66 5.81
C ASP A 81 29.30 10.84 6.30
N PHE A 82 28.17 11.51 6.56
CA PHE A 82 26.90 10.89 6.91
C PHE A 82 26.43 9.92 5.80
N VAL A 83 26.39 10.37 4.54
CA VAL A 83 25.98 9.53 3.41
C VAL A 83 26.93 8.35 3.26
N ARG A 84 28.26 8.56 3.33
CA ARG A 84 29.24 7.49 3.17
C ARG A 84 29.14 6.45 4.28
N THR A 85 28.97 6.90 5.52
CA THR A 85 28.85 6.01 6.68
C THR A 85 27.63 5.12 6.58
N LEU A 86 26.48 5.70 6.25
CA LEU A 86 25.24 4.92 6.12
C LEU A 86 25.22 4.06 4.88
N GLU A 87 25.78 4.53 3.77
CA GLU A 87 25.92 3.73 2.54
C GLU A 87 26.63 2.42 2.82
N VAL A 88 27.77 2.44 3.51
CA VAL A 88 28.51 1.22 3.90
C VAL A 88 27.63 0.32 4.79
N GLY A 89 26.94 0.89 5.78
CA GLY A 89 26.05 0.14 6.67
C GLY A 89 24.88 -0.50 5.93
N TYR A 90 24.23 0.23 5.05
CA TYR A 90 23.10 -0.29 4.27
C TYR A 90 23.52 -1.39 3.29
N TRP A 91 24.66 -1.24 2.60
CA TRP A 91 25.19 -2.29 1.75
C TRP A 91 25.60 -3.53 2.54
N ALA A 92 26.23 -3.36 3.71
CA ALA A 92 26.61 -4.49 4.56
C ALA A 92 25.37 -5.28 5.04
N ILE A 93 24.32 -4.57 5.51
CA ILE A 93 23.05 -5.19 5.92
C ILE A 93 22.36 -5.83 4.71
N GLY A 94 22.28 -5.14 3.57
CA GLY A 94 21.66 -5.67 2.35
C GLY A 94 22.32 -6.97 1.88
N ILE A 95 23.66 -7.01 1.85
CA ILE A 95 24.42 -8.22 1.52
C ILE A 95 24.16 -9.33 2.54
N LEU A 96 24.17 -9.00 3.84
CA LEU A 96 23.87 -9.98 4.90
C LEU A 96 22.49 -10.61 4.71
N ILE A 97 21.45 -9.78 4.49
CA ILE A 97 20.08 -10.24 4.22
C ILE A 97 20.05 -11.12 2.98
N GLY A 98 20.70 -10.67 1.88
CA GLY A 98 20.80 -11.45 0.65
C GLY A 98 21.47 -12.81 0.86
N CYS A 99 22.54 -12.86 1.62
CA CYS A 99 23.24 -14.11 1.99
C CYS A 99 22.34 -15.04 2.82
N VAL A 100 21.59 -14.49 3.79
CA VAL A 100 20.64 -15.28 4.61
C VAL A 100 19.55 -15.89 3.71
N VAL A 101 18.95 -15.10 2.82
CA VAL A 101 17.93 -15.61 1.88
C VAL A 101 18.54 -16.65 0.93
N TRP A 102 19.72 -16.39 0.39
CA TRP A 102 20.43 -17.31 -0.49
C TRP A 102 20.75 -18.65 0.20
N TYR A 103 21.27 -18.60 1.41
CA TYR A 103 21.58 -19.80 2.20
C TYR A 103 20.31 -20.57 2.60
N SER A 104 19.23 -19.87 2.91
CA SER A 104 17.94 -20.49 3.27
C SER A 104 17.16 -21.02 2.06
N ALA A 105 17.53 -20.65 0.81
CA ALA A 105 16.79 -21.00 -0.39
C ALA A 105 16.52 -22.52 -0.57
N PRO A 106 17.46 -23.45 -0.31
CA PRO A 106 17.19 -24.88 -0.40
C PRO A 106 16.10 -25.32 0.60
N TYR A 107 16.17 -24.83 1.84
CA TYR A 107 15.20 -25.16 2.87
C TYR A 107 13.82 -24.57 2.55
N VAL A 108 13.76 -23.31 2.13
CA VAL A 108 12.53 -22.64 1.76
C VAL A 108 11.85 -23.33 0.58
N ALA A 109 12.61 -23.72 -0.45
CA ALA A 109 12.07 -24.41 -1.62
C ALA A 109 11.53 -25.81 -1.30
N SER A 110 12.16 -26.55 -0.37
CA SER A 110 11.79 -27.94 -0.08
C SER A 110 10.80 -28.12 1.07
N HIS A 111 10.78 -27.19 2.06
CA HIS A 111 10.00 -27.36 3.29
C HIS A 111 8.97 -26.24 3.55
N TRP A 112 9.12 -25.10 2.88
CA TRP A 112 8.22 -23.96 3.09
C TRP A 112 7.23 -23.80 1.95
N ILE A 113 7.72 -23.74 0.71
CA ILE A 113 6.89 -23.48 -0.48
C ILE A 113 6.28 -24.80 -0.97
N LYS A 114 4.96 -24.83 -1.13
CA LYS A 114 4.22 -25.97 -1.69
C LYS A 114 3.97 -25.73 -3.18
N ALA A 115 4.97 -25.98 -4.01
CA ALA A 115 4.85 -25.98 -5.46
C ALA A 115 4.14 -27.24 -5.95
N GLY A 116 3.32 -27.12 -7.00
CA GLY A 116 2.63 -28.23 -7.65
C GLY A 116 3.30 -28.63 -8.96
N ASN A 117 3.32 -27.70 -9.92
CA ASN A 117 3.83 -27.96 -11.27
C ASN A 117 5.25 -27.43 -11.52
N ILE A 118 5.68 -26.45 -10.73
CA ILE A 118 7.03 -25.87 -10.89
C ILE A 118 8.06 -26.81 -10.25
N PRO A 119 9.10 -27.23 -10.99
CA PRO A 119 10.17 -28.07 -10.44
C PRO A 119 10.84 -27.41 -9.22
N ILE A 120 11.15 -28.19 -8.22
CA ILE A 120 11.74 -27.71 -6.95
C ILE A 120 13.07 -26.98 -7.18
N LEU A 121 13.80 -27.37 -8.21
CA LEU A 121 15.05 -26.72 -8.62
C LEU A 121 14.81 -25.29 -9.13
N GLU A 122 13.72 -25.07 -9.87
CA GLU A 122 13.32 -23.74 -10.34
C GLU A 122 12.86 -22.85 -9.18
N VAL A 123 12.07 -23.39 -8.24
CA VAL A 123 11.70 -22.68 -7.02
C VAL A 123 12.94 -22.28 -6.23
N ARG A 124 13.90 -23.19 -6.04
CA ARG A 124 15.16 -22.91 -5.38
C ARG A 124 15.95 -21.81 -6.09
N ARG A 125 16.07 -21.87 -7.42
CA ARG A 125 16.73 -20.84 -8.22
C ARG A 125 16.02 -19.47 -8.04
N ALA A 126 14.71 -19.45 -8.12
CA ALA A 126 13.93 -18.22 -7.92
C ALA A 126 14.19 -17.60 -6.54
N VAL A 127 14.13 -18.39 -5.46
CA VAL A 127 14.40 -17.89 -4.09
C VAL A 127 15.86 -17.42 -3.94
N THR A 128 16.81 -18.10 -4.56
CA THR A 128 18.21 -17.66 -4.60
C THR A 128 18.36 -16.28 -5.26
N ILE A 129 17.69 -16.08 -6.42
CA ILE A 129 17.70 -14.81 -7.14
C ILE A 129 16.99 -13.72 -6.32
N MET A 130 15.91 -14.05 -5.59
CA MET A 130 15.24 -13.12 -4.67
C MET A 130 16.20 -12.61 -3.58
N GLY A 131 17.12 -13.43 -3.09
CA GLY A 131 18.17 -13.01 -2.15
C GLY A 131 19.06 -11.91 -2.74
N ALA A 132 19.53 -12.09 -3.98
CA ALA A 132 20.32 -11.07 -4.67
C ALA A 132 19.50 -9.79 -4.92
N LEU A 133 18.24 -9.91 -5.34
CA LEU A 133 17.34 -8.78 -5.51
C LEU A 133 17.17 -7.99 -4.21
N THR A 134 16.98 -8.69 -3.10
CA THR A 134 16.80 -8.06 -1.80
C THR A 134 18.06 -7.32 -1.36
N ALA A 135 19.23 -7.92 -1.56
CA ALA A 135 20.52 -7.28 -1.29
C ALA A 135 20.69 -5.96 -2.05
N LEU A 136 20.18 -5.89 -3.29
CA LEU A 136 20.25 -4.68 -4.13
C LEU A 136 19.19 -3.65 -3.76
N GLN A 137 17.99 -4.09 -3.40
CA GLN A 137 16.87 -3.18 -3.12
C GLN A 137 16.94 -2.54 -1.71
N TRP A 138 17.58 -3.20 -0.75
CA TRP A 138 17.73 -2.66 0.59
C TRP A 138 18.42 -1.29 0.62
N PRO A 139 19.60 -1.09 0.00
CA PRO A 139 20.24 0.22 -0.03
C PRO A 139 19.46 1.29 -0.80
N LEU A 140 18.55 0.91 -1.71
CA LEU A 140 17.74 1.87 -2.45
C LEU A 140 16.87 2.72 -1.54
N THR A 141 16.34 2.18 -0.43
CA THR A 141 15.53 2.92 0.55
C THR A 141 16.31 4.09 1.16
N PHE A 142 17.59 3.87 1.44
CA PHE A 142 18.51 4.90 1.91
C PHE A 142 18.73 6.00 0.86
N TYR A 143 19.06 5.65 -0.38
CA TYR A 143 19.29 6.64 -1.44
C TYR A 143 18.02 7.45 -1.75
N GLN A 144 16.87 6.81 -1.76
CA GLN A 144 15.58 7.47 -1.92
C GLN A 144 15.29 8.44 -0.77
N GLY A 145 15.51 8.02 0.48
CA GLY A 145 15.40 8.87 1.67
C GLY A 145 16.31 10.09 1.59
N GLY A 146 17.55 9.91 1.10
CA GLY A 146 18.51 10.98 0.88
C GLY A 146 18.04 12.02 -0.15
N LEU A 147 17.56 11.57 -1.31
CA LEU A 147 17.02 12.45 -2.36
C LEU A 147 15.76 13.19 -1.90
N LEU A 148 14.88 12.53 -1.13
CA LEU A 148 13.71 13.16 -0.53
C LEU A 148 14.12 14.27 0.45
N GLY A 149 15.12 14.01 1.31
CA GLY A 149 15.66 14.99 2.25
C GLY A 149 16.28 16.20 1.54
N LEU A 150 16.94 16.00 0.42
CA LEU A 150 17.46 17.07 -0.44
C LEU A 150 16.37 17.76 -1.30
N GLN A 151 15.09 17.44 -1.11
CA GLN A 151 13.96 17.97 -1.87
C GLN A 151 14.08 17.76 -3.40
N ARG A 152 14.66 16.62 -3.82
CA ARG A 152 14.85 16.22 -5.21
C ARG A 152 13.77 15.24 -5.69
N GLN A 153 12.51 15.47 -5.28
CA GLN A 153 11.38 14.58 -5.59
C GLN A 153 11.15 14.40 -7.08
N VAL A 154 11.31 15.46 -7.88
CA VAL A 154 11.12 15.37 -9.35
C VAL A 154 12.12 14.40 -9.97
N LEU A 155 13.41 14.50 -9.57
CA LEU A 155 14.46 13.59 -10.03
C LEU A 155 14.19 12.16 -9.60
N LEU A 156 13.85 11.95 -8.31
CA LEU A 156 13.54 10.65 -7.77
C LEU A 156 12.35 10.00 -8.50
N ASN A 157 11.27 10.74 -8.70
CA ASN A 157 10.09 10.22 -9.40
C ASN A 157 10.36 9.96 -10.89
N GLY A 158 11.20 10.77 -11.54
CA GLY A 158 11.68 10.48 -12.90
C GLY A 158 12.41 9.14 -12.99
N ILE A 159 13.33 8.86 -12.05
CA ILE A 159 14.02 7.56 -11.95
C ILE A 159 13.00 6.44 -11.70
N THR A 160 12.06 6.65 -10.77
CA THR A 160 11.02 5.65 -10.43
C THR A 160 10.13 5.31 -11.63
N ILE A 161 9.67 6.30 -12.38
CA ILE A 161 8.86 6.11 -13.59
C ILE A 161 9.63 5.30 -14.63
N ALA A 162 10.89 5.70 -14.92
CA ALA A 162 11.72 5.02 -15.89
C ALA A 162 11.98 3.55 -15.48
N THR A 163 12.38 3.34 -14.23
CA THR A 163 12.68 1.99 -13.73
C THR A 163 11.44 1.13 -13.58
N ALA A 164 10.27 1.67 -13.19
CA ALA A 164 9.02 0.94 -13.17
C ALA A 164 8.60 0.50 -14.58
N THR A 165 8.74 1.37 -15.57
CA THR A 165 8.44 1.04 -16.97
C THR A 165 9.38 -0.06 -17.50
N LEU A 166 10.66 0.05 -17.23
CA LEU A 166 11.65 -0.97 -17.63
C LEU A 166 11.44 -2.28 -16.86
N SER A 167 11.14 -2.22 -15.58
CA SER A 167 10.84 -3.40 -14.76
C SER A 167 9.59 -4.13 -15.28
N GLY A 168 8.49 -3.39 -15.47
CA GLY A 168 7.22 -3.96 -15.92
C GLY A 168 7.24 -4.35 -17.41
N GLY A 169 7.44 -3.38 -18.28
CA GLY A 169 7.42 -3.59 -19.73
C GLY A 169 8.58 -4.44 -20.23
N GLY A 170 9.79 -4.22 -19.69
CA GLY A 170 10.94 -5.03 -20.06
C GLY A 170 10.82 -6.49 -19.59
N ALA A 171 10.21 -6.75 -18.44
CA ALA A 171 9.91 -8.11 -18.02
C ALA A 171 8.97 -8.82 -18.99
N LEU A 172 7.95 -8.12 -19.52
CA LEU A 172 7.06 -8.68 -20.54
C LEU A 172 7.80 -9.03 -21.82
N LEU A 173 8.71 -8.16 -22.26
CA LEU A 173 9.55 -8.43 -23.43
C LEU A 173 10.45 -9.65 -23.21
N VAL A 174 11.06 -9.78 -22.03
CA VAL A 174 11.88 -10.95 -21.68
C VAL A 174 11.04 -12.22 -21.63
N LEU A 175 9.84 -12.17 -21.05
CA LEU A 175 8.93 -13.32 -21.00
C LEU A 175 8.43 -13.73 -22.37
N TRP A 176 8.26 -12.80 -23.28
CA TRP A 176 7.78 -13.05 -24.65
C TRP A 176 8.89 -13.51 -25.59
N LEU A 177 10.07 -12.84 -25.55
CA LEU A 177 11.13 -13.04 -26.54
C LEU A 177 12.23 -14.03 -26.11
N VAL A 178 12.43 -14.19 -24.78
CA VAL A 178 13.54 -15.01 -24.24
C VAL A 178 13.01 -16.31 -23.63
N SER A 179 12.22 -16.22 -22.55
CA SER A 179 11.69 -17.42 -21.88
C SER A 179 10.56 -17.04 -20.92
N PRO A 180 9.40 -17.73 -20.97
CA PRO A 180 8.26 -17.51 -20.06
C PRO A 180 8.47 -18.21 -18.71
N THR A 181 9.64 -18.01 -18.08
CA THR A 181 10.01 -18.64 -16.80
C THR A 181 10.16 -17.61 -15.68
N VAL A 182 9.92 -18.08 -14.45
CA VAL A 182 10.11 -17.26 -13.24
C VAL A 182 11.57 -16.83 -13.09
N SER A 183 12.52 -17.70 -13.46
CA SER A 183 13.95 -17.39 -13.42
C SER A 183 14.31 -16.24 -14.37
N ALA A 184 13.76 -16.23 -15.59
CA ALA A 184 13.97 -15.14 -16.55
C ALA A 184 13.38 -13.82 -16.03
N PHE A 185 12.19 -13.84 -15.46
CA PHE A 185 11.57 -12.69 -14.83
C PHE A 185 12.45 -12.09 -13.72
N PHE A 186 12.88 -12.90 -12.75
CA PHE A 186 13.69 -12.39 -11.64
C PHE A 186 15.10 -11.98 -12.06
N THR A 187 15.68 -12.62 -13.06
CA THR A 187 16.99 -12.20 -13.63
C THR A 187 16.89 -10.82 -14.26
N TRP A 188 15.80 -10.54 -14.98
CA TRP A 188 15.51 -9.20 -15.50
C TRP A 188 15.37 -8.18 -14.36
N GLN A 189 14.65 -8.54 -13.29
CA GLN A 189 14.51 -7.67 -12.13
C GLN A 189 15.85 -7.34 -11.46
N ILE A 190 16.84 -8.28 -11.45
CA ILE A 190 18.21 -7.98 -10.99
C ILE A 190 18.85 -6.90 -11.87
N ALA A 191 18.78 -7.04 -13.19
CA ALA A 191 19.36 -6.06 -14.10
C ALA A 191 18.80 -4.65 -13.89
N ILE A 192 17.48 -4.55 -13.73
CA ILE A 192 16.81 -3.27 -13.46
C ILE A 192 17.12 -2.74 -12.06
N SER A 193 17.19 -3.61 -11.04
CA SER A 193 17.57 -3.20 -9.68
C SER A 193 19.01 -2.68 -9.60
N LEU A 194 19.94 -3.30 -10.35
CA LEU A 194 21.31 -2.79 -10.49
C LEU A 194 21.34 -1.43 -11.16
N LEU A 195 20.61 -1.26 -12.26
CA LEU A 195 20.49 0.02 -12.95
C LEU A 195 19.91 1.09 -12.01
N GLN A 196 18.83 0.77 -11.32
CA GLN A 196 18.18 1.67 -10.37
C GLN A 196 19.13 2.05 -9.24
N ALA A 197 19.84 1.08 -8.65
CA ALA A 197 20.82 1.34 -7.61
C ALA A 197 21.94 2.27 -8.11
N ALA A 198 22.53 1.98 -9.29
CA ALA A 198 23.57 2.80 -9.86
C ALA A 198 23.11 4.24 -10.15
N VAL A 199 21.94 4.40 -10.81
CA VAL A 199 21.40 5.73 -11.15
C VAL A 199 21.03 6.51 -9.91
N THR A 200 20.38 5.86 -8.91
CA THR A 200 19.95 6.56 -7.68
C THR A 200 21.14 6.94 -6.81
N THR A 201 22.15 6.07 -6.70
CA THR A 201 23.43 6.38 -6.02
C THR A 201 24.12 7.57 -6.69
N PHE A 202 24.30 7.52 -8.01
CA PHE A 202 24.91 8.61 -8.77
C PHE A 202 24.12 9.93 -8.57
N ALA A 203 22.80 9.86 -8.65
CA ALA A 203 21.94 11.02 -8.46
C ALA A 203 22.09 11.63 -7.05
N LEU A 204 22.13 10.80 -5.98
CA LEU A 204 22.31 11.29 -4.62
C LEU A 204 23.67 11.99 -4.47
N TRP A 205 24.76 11.33 -4.86
CA TRP A 205 26.11 11.89 -4.76
C TRP A 205 26.28 13.19 -5.55
N ARG A 206 25.62 13.30 -6.71
CA ARG A 206 25.61 14.52 -7.56
C ARG A 206 24.81 15.67 -6.93
N CYS A 207 23.78 15.34 -6.17
CA CYS A 207 22.92 16.34 -5.50
C CYS A 207 23.47 16.81 -4.15
N LEU A 208 24.46 16.12 -3.59
CA LEU A 208 25.13 16.56 -2.35
C LEU A 208 25.85 17.90 -2.56
N PRO A 209 25.82 18.81 -1.55
CA PRO A 209 26.57 20.06 -1.64
C PRO A 209 28.05 19.81 -1.91
N GLY A 210 28.62 20.64 -2.79
CA GLY A 210 30.05 20.60 -3.09
C GLY A 210 30.86 20.91 -1.83
N SER A 211 31.84 20.05 -1.53
CA SER A 211 32.86 20.34 -0.51
C SER A 211 34.19 19.79 -1.02
N GLY A 212 35.29 20.45 -0.73
CA GLY A 212 36.63 19.91 -0.96
C GLY A 212 36.99 18.73 -0.05
N HIS A 213 36.04 18.31 0.82
CA HIS A 213 36.22 17.22 1.77
C HIS A 213 35.96 15.85 1.12
N VAL A 214 36.89 14.93 1.29
CA VAL A 214 36.70 13.53 0.91
C VAL A 214 35.86 12.84 1.96
N ALA A 215 34.72 12.28 1.54
CA ALA A 215 33.78 11.62 2.43
C ALA A 215 34.45 10.45 3.18
N ARG A 216 34.32 10.45 4.51
CA ARG A 216 34.93 9.46 5.41
C ARG A 216 33.82 8.68 6.16
N PHE A 217 34.18 7.45 6.53
CA PHE A 217 33.35 6.62 7.40
C PHE A 217 33.57 7.05 8.86
N ASP A 218 32.48 7.35 9.60
CA ASP A 218 32.53 7.77 11.00
C ASP A 218 31.52 6.99 11.85
N LEU A 219 32.02 6.14 12.74
CA LEU A 219 31.20 5.37 13.69
C LEU A 219 30.42 6.24 14.69
N GLY A 220 30.87 7.46 14.96
CA GLY A 220 30.17 8.39 15.85
C GLY A 220 28.78 8.76 15.33
N ILE A 221 28.63 8.84 14.00
CA ILE A 221 27.37 9.14 13.32
C ILE A 221 26.35 8.03 13.57
N THR A 222 26.75 6.77 13.53
CA THR A 222 25.85 5.61 13.68
C THR A 222 25.18 5.58 15.07
N ARG A 223 25.89 5.95 16.14
CA ARG A 223 25.33 5.95 17.51
C ARG A 223 24.19 6.94 17.68
N GLY A 224 24.29 8.12 17.08
CA GLY A 224 23.22 9.15 17.14
C GLY A 224 21.95 8.72 16.44
N ILE A 225 22.10 8.05 15.29
CA ILE A 225 20.97 7.60 14.44
C ILE A 225 20.21 6.44 15.09
N TRP A 226 20.93 5.47 15.66
CA TRP A 226 20.33 4.27 16.24
C TRP A 226 19.36 4.58 17.39
N ARG A 227 19.66 5.57 18.22
CA ARG A 227 18.77 6.00 19.32
C ARG A 227 17.46 6.59 18.81
N PHE A 228 17.49 7.34 17.72
CA PHE A 228 16.28 7.93 17.12
C PHE A 228 15.47 6.87 16.37
N ALA A 229 16.11 6.03 15.58
CA ALA A 229 15.48 4.94 14.86
C ALA A 229 14.76 3.99 15.83
N ALA A 230 15.40 3.58 16.93
CA ALA A 230 14.80 2.74 17.95
C ALA A 230 13.54 3.35 18.58
N GLY A 231 13.46 4.66 18.72
CA GLY A 231 12.27 5.36 19.26
C GLY A 231 11.05 5.30 18.32
N MET A 232 11.27 5.27 17.01
CA MET A 232 10.19 5.21 16.00
C MET A 232 9.71 3.78 15.69
N SER A 233 10.49 2.77 16.05
CA SER A 233 10.32 1.40 15.58
C SER A 233 9.05 0.69 16.10
N GLY A 234 8.60 0.97 17.31
CA GLY A 234 7.53 0.19 17.96
C GLY A 234 6.20 0.21 17.19
N ILE A 235 5.73 1.39 16.80
CA ILE A 235 4.47 1.54 16.06
C ILE A 235 4.61 0.97 14.64
N THR A 236 5.74 1.26 13.99
CA THR A 236 6.00 0.80 12.62
C THR A 236 6.10 -0.73 12.56
N ILE A 237 6.82 -1.36 13.48
CA ILE A 237 6.95 -2.82 13.56
C ILE A 237 5.59 -3.48 13.75
N THR A 238 4.77 -3.01 14.71
CA THR A 238 3.45 -3.59 14.95
C THR A 238 2.51 -3.42 13.76
N ALA A 239 2.53 -2.27 13.08
CA ALA A 239 1.74 -2.03 11.88
C ALA A 239 2.17 -2.94 10.71
N LEU A 240 3.48 -3.08 10.48
CA LEU A 240 4.02 -3.96 9.43
C LEU A 240 3.76 -5.44 9.75
N MET A 241 3.88 -5.86 11.01
CA MET A 241 3.51 -7.22 11.42
C MET A 241 2.05 -7.52 11.10
N LEU A 242 1.12 -6.63 11.42
CA LEU A 242 -0.30 -6.81 11.12
C LEU A 242 -0.59 -6.94 9.62
N THR A 243 0.20 -6.28 8.77
CA THR A 243 -0.01 -6.26 7.31
C THR A 243 0.75 -7.36 6.56
N GLN A 244 1.67 -8.09 7.20
CA GLN A 244 2.50 -9.11 6.54
C GLN A 244 2.33 -10.52 7.14
N LEU A 245 1.90 -10.65 8.40
CA LEU A 245 1.77 -11.95 9.07
C LEU A 245 0.81 -12.90 8.33
N ASP A 246 -0.27 -12.39 7.77
CA ASP A 246 -1.20 -13.16 6.94
C ASP A 246 -0.46 -13.84 5.78
N LYS A 247 0.33 -13.09 5.03
CA LYS A 247 1.05 -13.58 3.86
C LYS A 247 2.13 -14.61 4.25
N VAL A 248 2.83 -14.38 5.38
CA VAL A 248 3.82 -15.32 5.91
C VAL A 248 3.17 -16.66 6.25
N ILE A 249 2.06 -16.64 6.98
CA ILE A 249 1.34 -17.86 7.37
C ILE A 249 0.79 -18.57 6.14
N LEU A 250 0.16 -17.83 5.23
CA LEU A 250 -0.46 -18.38 4.04
C LEU A 250 0.56 -18.96 3.05
N SER A 251 1.74 -18.35 2.92
CA SER A 251 2.80 -18.85 2.05
C SER A 251 3.30 -20.26 2.44
N LYS A 252 3.16 -20.62 3.73
CA LYS A 252 3.49 -21.96 4.23
C LYS A 252 2.30 -22.92 4.21
N MET A 253 1.09 -22.41 4.45
CA MET A 253 -0.09 -23.27 4.60
C MET A 253 -0.70 -23.65 3.26
N LEU A 254 -0.76 -22.71 2.31
CA LEU A 254 -1.41 -22.88 1.02
C LEU A 254 -0.44 -23.45 -0.04
N THR A 255 -1.01 -23.98 -1.13
CA THR A 255 -0.23 -24.23 -2.35
C THR A 255 0.18 -22.91 -2.96
N LEU A 256 1.27 -22.90 -3.69
CA LEU A 256 1.80 -21.70 -4.35
C LEU A 256 0.77 -21.05 -5.29
N LYS A 257 -0.03 -21.87 -5.99
CA LYS A 257 -1.12 -21.41 -6.85
C LYS A 257 -2.22 -20.70 -6.05
N THR A 258 -2.68 -21.29 -4.94
CA THR A 258 -3.72 -20.68 -4.08
C THR A 258 -3.20 -19.43 -3.37
N PHE A 259 -1.94 -19.43 -2.96
CA PHE A 259 -1.28 -18.25 -2.43
C PHE A 259 -1.23 -17.11 -3.48
N GLY A 260 -0.95 -17.46 -4.74
CA GLY A 260 -1.01 -16.52 -5.87
C GLY A 260 -2.39 -15.85 -6.01
N TYR A 261 -3.48 -16.61 -5.89
CA TYR A 261 -4.84 -16.04 -5.88
C TYR A 261 -5.06 -15.05 -4.74
N TYR A 262 -4.57 -15.35 -3.55
CA TYR A 262 -4.66 -14.44 -2.40
C TYR A 262 -3.87 -13.14 -2.62
N ILE A 263 -2.65 -13.27 -3.14
CA ILE A 263 -1.82 -12.09 -3.47
C ILE A 263 -2.48 -11.24 -4.55
N LEU A 264 -3.02 -11.86 -5.60
CA LEU A 264 -3.73 -11.14 -6.67
C LEU A 264 -4.96 -10.41 -6.15
N ALA A 265 -5.75 -11.05 -5.29
CA ALA A 265 -6.88 -10.41 -4.62
C ALA A 265 -6.43 -9.22 -3.75
N GLY A 266 -5.28 -9.36 -3.07
CA GLY A 266 -4.65 -8.30 -2.28
C GLY A 266 -4.26 -7.06 -3.11
N VAL A 267 -3.92 -7.21 -4.39
CA VAL A 267 -3.64 -6.06 -5.28
C VAL A 267 -4.85 -5.14 -5.39
N VAL A 268 -6.06 -5.71 -5.51
CA VAL A 268 -7.31 -4.93 -5.58
C VAL A 268 -7.55 -4.17 -4.27
N GLY A 269 -7.41 -4.84 -3.12
CA GLY A 269 -7.55 -4.22 -1.80
C GLY A 269 -6.53 -3.11 -1.56
N ASN A 270 -5.26 -3.36 -1.92
CA ASN A 270 -4.19 -2.37 -1.80
C ASN A 270 -4.41 -1.18 -2.74
N GLY A 271 -4.98 -1.38 -3.93
CA GLY A 271 -5.37 -0.31 -4.83
C GLY A 271 -6.37 0.64 -4.17
N LEU A 272 -7.39 0.10 -3.51
CA LEU A 272 -8.37 0.89 -2.77
C LEU A 272 -7.71 1.72 -1.63
N SER A 273 -6.78 1.10 -0.90
CA SER A 273 -6.03 1.78 0.16
C SER A 273 -5.13 2.88 -0.36
N GLY A 274 -4.37 2.62 -1.43
CA GLY A 274 -3.42 3.57 -2.00
C GLY A 274 -4.08 4.77 -2.65
N VAL A 275 -5.21 4.56 -3.35
CA VAL A 275 -5.91 5.62 -4.08
C VAL A 275 -6.80 6.48 -3.19
N LEU A 276 -7.48 5.90 -2.19
CA LEU A 276 -8.48 6.60 -1.39
C LEU A 276 -8.02 6.86 0.05
N ILE A 277 -7.57 5.83 0.76
CA ILE A 277 -7.35 5.90 2.21
C ILE A 277 -6.12 6.75 2.54
N THR A 278 -4.99 6.44 1.95
CA THR A 278 -3.70 7.09 2.27
C THR A 278 -3.69 8.59 1.95
N PRO A 279 -4.16 9.06 0.78
CA PRO A 279 -4.23 10.50 0.51
C PRO A 279 -5.17 11.25 1.45
N MET A 280 -6.29 10.64 1.81
CA MET A 280 -7.25 11.25 2.74
C MET A 280 -6.64 11.40 4.14
N PHE A 281 -6.01 10.37 4.66
CA PHE A 281 -5.30 10.41 5.94
C PHE A 281 -4.23 11.52 5.96
N ASN A 282 -3.37 11.55 4.93
CA ASN A 282 -2.29 12.53 4.81
C ASN A 282 -2.80 13.99 4.72
N THR A 283 -4.01 14.18 4.21
CA THR A 283 -4.63 15.51 4.09
C THR A 283 -5.29 15.93 5.40
N ILE A 284 -5.96 15.01 6.09
CA ILE A 284 -6.82 15.32 7.24
C ILE A 284 -6.03 15.37 8.55
N PHE A 285 -5.07 14.45 8.74
CA PHE A 285 -4.31 14.35 10.00
C PHE A 285 -3.62 15.67 10.43
N PRO A 286 -2.89 16.41 9.55
CA PRO A 286 -2.29 17.68 9.94
C PRO A 286 -3.32 18.74 10.36
N ARG A 287 -4.49 18.74 9.73
CA ARG A 287 -5.57 19.66 10.06
C ARG A 287 -6.24 19.34 11.39
N PHE A 288 -6.46 18.06 11.70
CA PHE A 288 -6.90 17.66 13.04
C PHE A 288 -5.91 18.12 14.10
N SER A 289 -4.61 17.89 13.87
CA SER A 289 -3.55 18.30 14.79
C SER A 289 -3.55 19.82 15.03
N SER A 290 -3.75 20.62 13.98
CA SER A 290 -3.82 22.09 14.13
C SER A 290 -5.07 22.55 14.89
N LEU A 291 -6.23 21.95 14.66
CA LEU A 291 -7.47 22.28 15.36
C LEU A 291 -7.43 21.85 16.84
N VAL A 292 -6.86 20.70 17.13
CA VAL A 292 -6.60 20.25 18.51
C VAL A 292 -5.66 21.21 19.24
N ALA A 293 -4.58 21.64 18.59
CA ALA A 293 -3.63 22.59 19.17
C ALA A 293 -4.26 23.98 19.41
N ALA A 294 -5.20 24.40 18.54
CA ALA A 294 -5.94 25.65 18.67
C ALA A 294 -7.10 25.58 19.70
N GLY A 295 -7.46 24.38 20.19
CA GLY A 295 -8.62 24.18 21.07
C GLY A 295 -9.97 24.43 20.40
N ASP A 296 -10.04 24.43 19.05
CA ASP A 296 -11.27 24.65 18.29
C ASP A 296 -12.05 23.35 18.12
N GLU A 297 -12.75 22.94 19.17
CA GLU A 297 -13.54 21.69 19.19
C GLU A 297 -14.69 21.73 18.18
N LYS A 298 -15.31 22.90 17.94
CA LYS A 298 -16.45 23.03 17.01
C LYS A 298 -16.02 22.75 15.58
N SER A 299 -14.93 23.37 15.13
CA SER A 299 -14.38 23.14 13.79
C SER A 299 -13.83 21.73 13.66
N LEU A 300 -13.20 21.16 14.70
CA LEU A 300 -12.72 19.80 14.74
C LEU A 300 -13.86 18.80 14.53
N LEU A 301 -14.96 18.97 15.27
CA LEU A 301 -16.14 18.10 15.16
C LEU A 301 -16.78 18.16 13.77
N ALA A 302 -16.97 19.38 13.24
CA ALA A 302 -17.51 19.58 11.89
C ALA A 302 -16.61 18.93 10.83
N MET A 303 -15.30 19.12 10.95
CA MET A 303 -14.34 18.54 10.04
C MET A 303 -14.26 17.01 10.16
N TYR A 304 -14.32 16.45 11.37
CA TYR A 304 -14.33 15.01 11.61
C TYR A 304 -15.51 14.33 10.92
N HIS A 305 -16.73 14.80 11.16
CA HIS A 305 -17.93 14.26 10.51
C HIS A 305 -17.92 14.47 8.99
N GLY A 306 -17.56 15.67 8.53
CA GLY A 306 -17.49 15.97 7.12
C GLY A 306 -16.48 15.08 6.38
N SER A 307 -15.27 14.91 6.94
CA SER A 307 -14.27 14.04 6.34
C SER A 307 -14.65 12.55 6.41
N THR A 308 -15.34 12.11 7.47
CA THR A 308 -15.88 10.74 7.55
C THR A 308 -16.93 10.49 6.48
N GLN A 309 -17.84 11.43 6.25
CA GLN A 309 -18.85 11.32 5.19
C GLN A 309 -18.21 11.26 3.80
N VAL A 310 -17.23 12.12 3.51
CA VAL A 310 -16.48 12.08 2.25
C VAL A 310 -15.79 10.75 2.07
N MET A 311 -15.08 10.25 3.09
CA MET A 311 -14.43 8.94 3.05
C MET A 311 -15.44 7.82 2.80
N SER A 312 -16.59 7.85 3.48
CA SER A 312 -17.64 6.84 3.31
C SER A 312 -18.23 6.83 1.91
N VAL A 313 -18.49 8.01 1.33
CA VAL A 313 -19.00 8.16 -0.04
C VAL A 313 -17.99 7.70 -1.09
N MET A 314 -16.69 7.81 -0.83
CA MET A 314 -15.66 7.34 -1.75
C MET A 314 -15.42 5.83 -1.64
N ILE A 315 -15.29 5.32 -0.41
CA ILE A 315 -14.82 3.94 -0.20
C ILE A 315 -15.95 2.90 -0.25
N LEU A 316 -17.13 3.21 0.29
CA LEU A 316 -18.22 2.23 0.41
C LEU A 316 -18.84 1.85 -0.93
N PRO A 317 -19.14 2.79 -1.86
CA PRO A 317 -19.58 2.43 -3.21
C PRO A 317 -18.53 1.62 -3.97
N ALA A 318 -17.26 2.03 -3.89
CA ALA A 318 -16.17 1.30 -4.56
C ALA A 318 -16.06 -0.14 -4.02
N ALA A 319 -16.07 -0.30 -2.70
CA ALA A 319 -16.02 -1.61 -2.06
C ALA A 319 -17.25 -2.46 -2.37
N ALA A 320 -18.45 -1.88 -2.36
CA ALA A 320 -19.70 -2.59 -2.69
C ALA A 320 -19.66 -3.10 -4.14
N ILE A 321 -19.35 -2.25 -5.11
CA ILE A 321 -19.28 -2.66 -6.52
C ILE A 321 -18.21 -3.72 -6.72
N ILE A 322 -17.01 -3.56 -6.16
CA ILE A 322 -15.97 -4.58 -6.28
C ILE A 322 -16.41 -5.89 -5.61
N ALA A 323 -17.07 -5.85 -4.46
CA ALA A 323 -17.50 -7.05 -3.76
C ALA A 323 -18.62 -7.81 -4.50
N PHE A 324 -19.64 -7.08 -5.01
CA PHE A 324 -20.78 -7.70 -5.69
C PHE A 324 -20.45 -8.16 -7.11
N PHE A 325 -19.48 -7.52 -7.77
CA PHE A 325 -19.09 -7.80 -9.16
C PHE A 325 -17.64 -8.29 -9.26
N SER A 326 -17.12 -8.89 -8.20
CA SER A 326 -15.74 -9.41 -8.17
C SER A 326 -15.44 -10.44 -9.27
N PRO A 327 -16.32 -11.40 -9.63
CA PRO A 327 -16.03 -12.33 -10.72
C PRO A 327 -15.85 -11.61 -12.06
N GLU A 328 -16.73 -10.68 -12.37
CA GLU A 328 -16.72 -9.91 -13.60
C GLU A 328 -15.50 -8.98 -13.68
N ILE A 329 -15.20 -8.28 -12.59
CA ILE A 329 -14.02 -7.40 -12.50
C ILE A 329 -12.74 -8.21 -12.68
N MET A 330 -12.62 -9.36 -12.00
CA MET A 330 -11.44 -10.21 -12.13
C MET A 330 -11.34 -10.84 -13.52
N LEU A 331 -12.46 -11.19 -14.13
CA LEU A 331 -12.50 -11.70 -15.51
C LEU A 331 -12.09 -10.62 -16.52
N LEU A 332 -12.61 -9.41 -16.36
CA LEU A 332 -12.25 -8.27 -17.22
C LEU A 332 -10.76 -7.95 -17.10
N TRP A 333 -10.23 -7.96 -15.89
CA TRP A 333 -8.83 -7.61 -15.62
C TRP A 333 -7.86 -8.70 -16.07
N THR A 334 -8.12 -9.98 -15.69
CA THR A 334 -7.17 -11.07 -15.95
C THR A 334 -7.42 -11.81 -17.27
N GLY A 335 -8.64 -11.72 -17.81
CA GLY A 335 -9.04 -12.45 -19.01
C GLY A 335 -9.17 -13.96 -18.81
N SER A 336 -9.03 -14.47 -17.59
CA SER A 336 -9.07 -15.89 -17.26
C SER A 336 -10.26 -16.24 -16.37
N PRO A 337 -11.21 -17.07 -16.83
CA PRO A 337 -12.33 -17.54 -16.00
C PRO A 337 -11.86 -18.32 -14.76
N GLU A 338 -10.80 -19.09 -14.91
CA GLU A 338 -10.22 -19.84 -13.78
C GLU A 338 -9.72 -18.91 -12.68
N VAL A 339 -8.96 -17.87 -13.04
CA VAL A 339 -8.46 -16.88 -12.09
C VAL A 339 -9.62 -16.11 -11.45
N ALA A 340 -10.60 -15.68 -12.24
CA ALA A 340 -11.76 -14.96 -11.77
C ALA A 340 -12.55 -15.77 -10.71
N ASN A 341 -12.87 -17.02 -11.02
CA ASN A 341 -13.65 -17.89 -10.13
C ASN A 341 -12.91 -18.18 -8.80
N ASN A 342 -11.58 -18.38 -8.85
CA ASN A 342 -10.79 -18.69 -7.67
C ASN A 342 -10.43 -17.46 -6.82
N THR A 343 -10.53 -16.24 -7.36
CA THR A 343 -10.19 -15.01 -6.64
C THR A 343 -11.42 -14.22 -6.18
N ALA A 344 -12.58 -14.39 -6.81
CA ALA A 344 -13.75 -13.56 -6.59
C ALA A 344 -14.16 -13.45 -5.11
N SER A 345 -14.32 -14.58 -4.42
CA SER A 345 -14.71 -14.59 -3.00
C SER A 345 -13.64 -13.93 -2.12
N ILE A 346 -12.35 -14.17 -2.42
CA ILE A 346 -11.24 -13.59 -1.68
C ILE A 346 -11.23 -12.07 -1.86
N VAL A 347 -11.40 -11.58 -3.09
CA VAL A 347 -11.50 -10.15 -3.42
C VAL A 347 -12.65 -9.50 -2.67
N SER A 348 -13.86 -10.08 -2.74
CA SER A 348 -15.06 -9.54 -2.07
C SER A 348 -14.83 -9.35 -0.57
N ILE A 349 -14.28 -10.36 0.10
CA ILE A 349 -14.05 -10.34 1.54
C ILE A 349 -12.91 -9.37 1.91
N LEU A 350 -11.78 -9.41 1.17
CA LEU A 350 -10.64 -8.51 1.44
C LEU A 350 -11.01 -7.05 1.24
N VAL A 351 -11.75 -6.73 0.18
CA VAL A 351 -12.15 -5.35 -0.12
C VAL A 351 -13.14 -4.84 0.92
N ALA A 352 -14.08 -5.65 1.38
CA ALA A 352 -14.97 -5.31 2.49
C ALA A 352 -14.17 -4.99 3.77
N GLY A 353 -13.22 -5.86 4.14
CA GLY A 353 -12.32 -5.62 5.29
C GLY A 353 -11.47 -4.35 5.12
N THR A 354 -10.97 -4.09 3.91
CA THR A 354 -10.18 -2.91 3.59
C THR A 354 -11.03 -1.63 3.66
N ALA A 355 -12.30 -1.68 3.26
CA ALA A 355 -13.20 -0.55 3.40
C ALA A 355 -13.44 -0.18 4.88
N LEU A 356 -13.67 -1.19 5.74
CA LEU A 356 -13.78 -0.97 7.18
C LEU A 356 -12.48 -0.39 7.78
N ASN A 357 -11.33 -0.90 7.37
CA ASN A 357 -10.03 -0.36 7.75
C ASN A 357 -9.90 1.11 7.32
N GLY A 358 -10.34 1.44 6.11
CA GLY A 358 -10.33 2.81 5.59
C GLY A 358 -11.14 3.78 6.46
N LEU A 359 -12.33 3.38 6.86
CA LEU A 359 -13.19 4.18 7.73
C LEU A 359 -12.54 4.42 9.11
N MET A 360 -11.79 3.44 9.62
CA MET A 360 -11.07 3.56 10.90
C MET A 360 -9.86 4.50 10.85
N ASN A 361 -9.36 4.86 9.67
CA ASN A 361 -8.22 5.76 9.55
C ASN A 361 -8.50 7.17 10.10
N LEU A 362 -9.76 7.67 10.03
CA LEU A 362 -10.09 8.99 10.56
C LEU A 362 -10.20 9.00 12.10
N PRO A 363 -10.89 8.06 12.78
CA PRO A 363 -10.76 7.89 14.23
C PRO A 363 -9.30 7.73 14.70
N PHE A 364 -8.48 6.99 13.94
CA PHE A 364 -7.06 6.83 14.26
C PHE A 364 -6.28 8.15 14.09
N ALA A 365 -6.52 8.92 13.03
CA ALA A 365 -5.93 10.25 12.84
C ALA A 365 -6.28 11.19 14.00
N LEU A 366 -7.53 11.13 14.50
CA LEU A 366 -7.96 11.89 15.66
C LEU A 366 -7.22 11.46 16.93
N GLN A 367 -7.07 10.16 17.18
CA GLN A 367 -6.28 9.64 18.31
C GLN A 367 -4.84 10.16 18.29
N LEU A 368 -4.20 10.12 17.12
CA LEU A 368 -2.83 10.63 16.93
C LEU A 368 -2.74 12.13 17.16
N SER A 369 -3.74 12.91 16.74
CA SER A 369 -3.79 14.37 16.92
C SER A 369 -3.85 14.78 18.39
N TYR A 370 -4.48 13.96 19.23
CA TYR A 370 -4.48 14.13 20.69
C TYR A 370 -3.27 13.47 21.39
N GLY A 371 -2.32 12.92 20.66
CA GLY A 371 -1.19 12.18 21.22
C GLY A 371 -1.57 10.87 21.92
N TRP A 372 -2.78 10.35 21.68
CA TRP A 372 -3.26 9.14 22.35
C TRP A 372 -2.85 7.87 21.60
N THR A 373 -1.56 7.56 21.63
CA THR A 373 -0.96 6.42 20.92
C THR A 373 -1.09 5.09 21.67
N ARG A 374 -1.26 5.13 22.99
CA ARG A 374 -1.28 3.90 23.83
C ARG A 374 -2.40 2.94 23.44
N ILE A 375 -3.58 3.45 23.09
CA ILE A 375 -4.70 2.58 22.71
C ILE A 375 -4.45 1.89 21.38
N GLY A 376 -3.90 2.60 20.39
CA GLY A 376 -3.53 2.01 19.10
C GLY A 376 -2.51 0.88 19.28
N LEU A 377 -1.49 1.07 20.12
CA LEU A 377 -0.50 0.04 20.43
C LEU A 377 -1.14 -1.17 21.16
N ALA A 378 -2.02 -0.94 22.12
CA ALA A 378 -2.70 -2.02 22.85
C ALA A 378 -3.61 -2.84 21.92
N ILE A 379 -4.39 -2.17 21.07
CA ILE A 379 -5.25 -2.84 20.08
C ILE A 379 -4.41 -3.62 19.06
N ASN A 380 -3.34 -3.03 18.55
CA ASN A 380 -2.45 -3.72 17.61
C ASN A 380 -1.77 -4.94 18.25
N ALA A 381 -1.31 -4.84 19.49
CA ALA A 381 -0.73 -5.95 20.22
C ALA A 381 -1.74 -7.09 20.43
N PHE A 382 -2.97 -6.75 20.84
CA PHE A 382 -4.06 -7.72 20.96
C PHE A 382 -4.36 -8.40 19.62
N PHE A 383 -4.43 -7.63 18.53
CA PHE A 383 -4.68 -8.18 17.21
C PHE A 383 -3.55 -9.07 16.71
N ILE A 384 -2.28 -8.75 16.96
CA ILE A 384 -1.16 -9.62 16.57
C ILE A 384 -1.29 -11.00 17.26
N VAL A 385 -1.62 -11.02 18.55
CA VAL A 385 -1.78 -12.27 19.31
C VAL A 385 -2.97 -13.09 18.82
N THR A 386 -4.08 -12.45 18.50
CA THR A 386 -5.31 -13.13 18.05
C THR A 386 -5.27 -13.47 16.55
N LEU A 387 -4.57 -12.69 15.73
CA LEU A 387 -4.48 -12.83 14.28
C LEU A 387 -3.87 -14.18 13.88
N VAL A 388 -2.76 -14.58 14.51
CA VAL A 388 -2.03 -15.80 14.14
C VAL A 388 -2.90 -17.05 14.32
N PRO A 389 -3.48 -17.34 15.51
CA PRO A 389 -4.34 -18.50 15.67
C PRO A 389 -5.60 -18.43 14.80
N ALA A 390 -6.20 -17.24 14.64
CA ALA A 390 -7.37 -17.07 13.80
C ALA A 390 -7.08 -17.38 12.34
N ILE A 391 -5.97 -16.86 11.76
CA ILE A 391 -5.58 -17.17 10.39
C ILE A 391 -5.30 -18.66 10.23
N VAL A 392 -4.53 -19.28 11.13
CA VAL A 392 -4.21 -20.69 11.04
C VAL A 392 -5.48 -21.54 11.05
N LEU A 393 -6.40 -21.26 11.98
CA LEU A 393 -7.65 -22.01 12.11
C LEU A 393 -8.54 -21.83 10.88
N MET A 394 -8.81 -20.59 10.49
CA MET A 394 -9.70 -20.27 9.36
C MET A 394 -9.12 -20.72 8.02
N THR A 395 -7.79 -20.64 7.85
CA THR A 395 -7.15 -21.14 6.63
C THR A 395 -7.20 -22.65 6.51
N ARG A 396 -7.13 -23.39 7.62
CA ARG A 396 -7.29 -24.86 7.59
C ARG A 396 -8.66 -25.31 7.11
N HIS A 397 -9.71 -24.58 7.45
CA HIS A 397 -11.09 -24.93 7.09
C HIS A 397 -11.56 -24.33 5.77
N TYR A 398 -11.14 -23.10 5.47
CA TYR A 398 -11.68 -22.31 4.35
C TYR A 398 -10.61 -21.82 3.37
N GLY A 399 -9.37 -22.29 3.49
CA GLY A 399 -8.28 -21.88 2.59
C GLY A 399 -8.01 -20.38 2.61
N ALA A 400 -7.71 -19.81 1.44
CA ALA A 400 -7.39 -18.40 1.29
C ALA A 400 -8.56 -17.46 1.68
N ALA A 401 -9.81 -17.87 1.42
CA ALA A 401 -11.00 -17.12 1.83
C ALA A 401 -11.12 -17.03 3.36
N GLY A 402 -10.69 -18.06 4.10
CA GLY A 402 -10.63 -18.06 5.55
C GLY A 402 -9.72 -16.95 6.09
N ALA A 403 -8.54 -16.76 5.52
CA ALA A 403 -7.65 -15.68 5.91
C ALA A 403 -8.24 -14.30 5.58
N ALA A 404 -8.89 -14.15 4.42
CA ALA A 404 -9.61 -12.92 4.06
C ALA A 404 -10.73 -12.60 5.07
N THR A 405 -11.44 -13.63 5.54
CA THR A 405 -12.50 -13.48 6.57
C THR A 405 -11.93 -13.01 7.90
N VAL A 406 -10.73 -13.47 8.28
CA VAL A 406 -10.06 -12.97 9.49
C VAL A 406 -9.74 -11.48 9.35
N TRP A 407 -9.27 -11.02 8.19
CA TRP A 407 -9.03 -9.61 7.93
C TRP A 407 -10.31 -8.77 8.06
N LEU A 408 -11.42 -9.23 7.48
CA LEU A 408 -12.73 -8.60 7.63
C LEU A 408 -13.19 -8.57 9.09
N GLY A 409 -13.08 -9.70 9.79
CA GLY A 409 -13.48 -9.84 11.19
C GLY A 409 -12.69 -8.92 12.12
N LEU A 410 -11.37 -8.84 11.97
CA LEU A 410 -10.52 -7.94 12.75
C LEU A 410 -10.91 -6.48 12.55
N ASN A 411 -11.11 -6.04 11.31
CA ASN A 411 -11.51 -4.66 11.04
C ASN A 411 -12.93 -4.37 11.52
N SER A 412 -13.84 -5.36 11.49
CA SER A 412 -15.17 -5.23 12.09
C SER A 412 -15.09 -5.06 13.60
N VAL A 413 -14.32 -5.89 14.30
CA VAL A 413 -14.11 -5.79 15.75
C VAL A 413 -13.43 -4.45 16.09
N TYR A 414 -12.44 -4.03 15.32
CA TYR A 414 -11.78 -2.73 15.52
C TYR A 414 -12.77 -1.58 15.38
N MET A 415 -13.65 -1.62 14.39
CA MET A 415 -14.67 -0.58 14.21
C MET A 415 -15.68 -0.57 15.36
N ILE A 416 -16.21 -1.74 15.75
CA ILE A 416 -17.23 -1.86 16.80
C ILE A 416 -16.69 -1.46 18.18
N ILE A 417 -15.42 -1.73 18.47
CA ILE A 417 -14.80 -1.41 19.77
C ILE A 417 -14.07 -0.07 19.73
N GLY A 418 -13.27 0.16 18.69
CA GLY A 418 -12.37 1.31 18.59
C GLY A 418 -13.09 2.63 18.43
N VAL A 419 -14.19 2.66 17.65
CA VAL A 419 -14.98 3.88 17.46
C VAL A 419 -15.65 4.33 18.76
N PRO A 420 -16.42 3.49 19.48
CA PRO A 420 -17.01 3.91 20.75
C PRO A 420 -15.96 4.31 21.80
N LEU A 421 -14.84 3.63 21.90
CA LEU A 421 -13.75 3.98 22.83
C LEU A 421 -13.16 5.35 22.49
N THR A 422 -12.94 5.63 21.21
CA THR A 422 -12.44 6.93 20.75
C THR A 422 -13.44 8.04 21.07
N HIS A 423 -14.71 7.83 20.74
CA HIS A 423 -15.73 8.85 20.97
C HIS A 423 -16.03 9.10 22.46
N ARG A 424 -16.03 8.05 23.28
CA ARG A 424 -16.22 8.22 24.75
C ARG A 424 -15.17 9.14 25.37
N ARG A 425 -13.97 9.16 24.82
CA ARG A 425 -12.86 9.93 25.36
C ARG A 425 -12.66 11.28 24.66
N LEU A 426 -12.75 11.31 23.35
CA LEU A 426 -12.34 12.47 22.54
C LEU A 426 -13.53 13.27 21.99
N LEU A 427 -14.64 12.60 21.62
CA LEU A 427 -15.85 13.24 21.05
C LEU A 427 -17.10 12.64 21.69
N LYS A 428 -17.40 13.04 22.92
CA LYS A 428 -18.49 12.45 23.71
C LYS A 428 -19.83 12.59 23.01
N GLY A 429 -20.54 11.47 22.90
CA GLY A 429 -21.90 11.43 22.34
C GLY A 429 -21.99 11.25 20.82
N GLU A 430 -20.89 11.38 20.07
CA GLU A 430 -20.90 11.37 18.60
C GLU A 430 -20.83 9.98 17.96
N ALA A 431 -20.63 8.92 18.75
CA ALA A 431 -20.52 7.55 18.21
C ALA A 431 -21.76 7.13 17.41
N LEU A 432 -22.96 7.40 17.94
CA LEU A 432 -24.21 7.01 17.27
C LEU A 432 -24.39 7.75 15.93
N ARG A 433 -24.07 9.05 15.90
CA ARG A 433 -24.10 9.85 14.68
C ARG A 433 -23.10 9.30 13.65
N TRP A 434 -21.90 8.94 14.08
CA TRP A 434 -20.87 8.36 13.21
C TRP A 434 -21.38 7.05 12.58
N PHE A 435 -21.91 6.10 13.40
CA PHE A 435 -22.41 4.83 12.88
C PHE A 435 -23.65 4.97 11.99
N THR A 436 -24.57 5.89 12.31
CA THR A 436 -25.83 5.99 11.57
C THR A 436 -25.73 6.94 10.38
N LYS A 437 -25.29 8.17 10.60
CA LYS A 437 -25.32 9.23 9.57
C LYS A 437 -24.08 9.25 8.69
N ASP A 438 -22.88 9.11 9.30
CA ASP A 438 -21.66 9.29 8.52
C ASP A 438 -21.27 8.04 7.75
N VAL A 439 -21.57 6.85 8.30
CA VAL A 439 -21.21 5.56 7.68
C VAL A 439 -22.45 4.78 7.26
N GLY A 440 -23.46 4.68 8.12
CA GLY A 440 -24.62 3.79 7.92
C GLY A 440 -25.46 4.14 6.70
N ILE A 441 -25.76 5.43 6.50
CA ILE A 441 -26.53 5.87 5.32
C ILE A 441 -25.77 5.61 4.01
N PRO A 442 -24.49 6.03 3.84
CA PRO A 442 -23.73 5.69 2.63
C PRO A 442 -23.56 4.19 2.42
N LEU A 443 -23.39 3.42 3.49
CA LEU A 443 -23.27 1.96 3.42
C LEU A 443 -24.56 1.32 2.91
N ALA A 444 -25.69 1.65 3.54
CA ALA A 444 -26.99 1.12 3.14
C ALA A 444 -27.32 1.46 1.67
N GLY A 445 -27.13 2.73 1.28
CA GLY A 445 -27.32 3.15 -0.10
C GLY A 445 -26.42 2.39 -1.09
N SER A 446 -25.15 2.24 -0.76
CA SER A 446 -24.20 1.51 -1.61
C SER A 446 -24.57 0.03 -1.76
N LEU A 447 -24.93 -0.64 -0.66
CA LEU A 447 -25.32 -2.05 -0.68
C LEU A 447 -26.64 -2.28 -1.42
N VAL A 448 -27.63 -1.41 -1.22
CA VAL A 448 -28.93 -1.51 -1.90
C VAL A 448 -28.75 -1.35 -3.41
N ILE A 449 -28.02 -0.32 -3.86
CA ILE A 449 -27.82 -0.07 -5.28
C ILE A 449 -26.98 -1.19 -5.91
N ALA A 450 -25.87 -1.59 -5.29
CA ALA A 450 -25.04 -2.68 -5.79
C ALA A 450 -25.83 -4.02 -5.84
N GLY A 451 -26.66 -4.29 -4.81
CA GLY A 451 -27.51 -5.47 -4.74
C GLY A 451 -28.60 -5.47 -5.82
N ILE A 452 -29.30 -4.35 -6.01
CA ILE A 452 -30.31 -4.20 -7.08
C ILE A 452 -29.63 -4.35 -8.46
N ALA A 453 -28.50 -3.68 -8.67
CA ALA A 453 -27.73 -3.82 -9.92
C ALA A 453 -27.32 -5.28 -10.17
N ARG A 454 -26.90 -6.01 -9.13
CA ARG A 454 -26.57 -7.44 -9.23
C ARG A 454 -27.77 -8.31 -9.59
N LEU A 455 -28.97 -7.97 -9.10
CA LEU A 455 -30.21 -8.70 -9.42
C LEU A 455 -30.69 -8.43 -10.85
N ILE A 456 -30.55 -7.18 -11.31
CA ILE A 456 -30.97 -6.78 -12.68
C ILE A 456 -29.97 -7.30 -13.72
N PHE A 457 -28.67 -7.33 -13.38
CA PHE A 457 -27.59 -7.79 -14.25
C PHE A 457 -26.93 -9.05 -13.65
N PRO A 458 -27.63 -10.19 -13.54
CA PRO A 458 -27.16 -11.37 -12.82
C PRO A 458 -25.90 -11.99 -13.44
N VAL A 459 -25.74 -11.86 -14.75
CA VAL A 459 -24.56 -12.37 -15.46
C VAL A 459 -24.26 -11.44 -16.62
N PHE A 460 -22.99 -11.02 -16.73
CA PHE A 460 -22.53 -10.34 -17.94
C PHE A 460 -22.36 -11.36 -19.07
N GLU A 461 -23.45 -11.79 -19.66
CA GLU A 461 -23.45 -12.59 -20.89
C GLU A 461 -23.06 -11.77 -22.13
N SER A 462 -22.64 -10.50 -21.89
CA SER A 462 -22.23 -9.63 -22.97
C SER A 462 -20.94 -10.15 -23.63
N PRO A 463 -20.94 -10.36 -24.95
CA PRO A 463 -19.76 -10.84 -25.68
C PRO A 463 -18.61 -9.81 -25.70
N SER A 464 -18.87 -8.55 -25.33
CA SER A 464 -17.91 -7.45 -25.39
C SER A 464 -17.43 -7.01 -23.99
N ARG A 465 -16.14 -7.17 -23.73
CA ARG A 465 -15.48 -6.68 -22.50
C ARG A 465 -15.67 -5.17 -22.31
N PHE A 466 -15.73 -4.41 -23.42
CA PHE A 466 -15.94 -2.97 -23.39
C PHE A 466 -17.31 -2.60 -22.82
N ILE A 467 -18.37 -3.29 -23.25
CA ILE A 467 -19.73 -3.06 -22.76
C ILE A 467 -19.81 -3.39 -21.26
N SER A 468 -19.25 -4.52 -20.82
CA SER A 468 -19.22 -4.91 -19.41
C SER A 468 -18.46 -3.87 -18.53
N ALA A 469 -17.32 -3.40 -18.99
CA ALA A 469 -16.56 -2.36 -18.29
C ALA A 469 -17.34 -1.04 -18.20
N SER A 470 -17.96 -0.60 -19.31
CA SER A 470 -18.77 0.62 -19.36
C SER A 470 -19.98 0.55 -18.43
N LEU A 471 -20.64 -0.60 -18.38
CA LEU A 471 -21.78 -0.81 -17.49
C LEU A 471 -21.38 -0.79 -16.02
N LEU A 472 -20.26 -1.45 -15.66
CA LEU A 472 -19.71 -1.38 -14.30
C LEU A 472 -19.36 0.05 -13.89
N LEU A 473 -18.75 0.84 -14.79
CA LEU A 473 -18.45 2.24 -14.53
C LEU A 473 -19.72 3.08 -14.32
N LEU A 474 -20.77 2.83 -15.10
CA LEU A 474 -22.06 3.52 -14.93
C LEU A 474 -22.72 3.17 -13.60
N ILE A 475 -22.74 1.88 -13.22
CA ILE A 475 -23.27 1.43 -11.94
C ILE A 475 -22.47 2.05 -10.80
N PHE A 476 -21.15 2.08 -10.90
CA PHE A 476 -20.25 2.71 -9.93
C PHE A 476 -20.55 4.20 -9.78
N ALA A 477 -20.60 4.94 -10.89
CA ALA A 477 -20.89 6.37 -10.89
C ALA A 477 -22.27 6.66 -10.25
N PHE A 478 -23.29 5.88 -10.58
CA PHE A 478 -24.63 6.01 -10.00
C PHE A 478 -24.61 5.73 -8.50
N THR A 479 -23.89 4.70 -8.05
CA THR A 479 -23.76 4.34 -6.63
C THR A 479 -23.05 5.46 -5.84
N VAL A 480 -21.98 6.03 -6.38
CA VAL A 480 -21.27 7.16 -5.77
C VAL A 480 -22.18 8.40 -5.68
N LEU A 481 -22.87 8.74 -6.77
CA LEU A 481 -23.78 9.89 -6.80
C LEU A 481 -24.91 9.74 -5.78
N SER A 482 -25.52 8.56 -5.69
CA SER A 482 -26.58 8.28 -4.71
C SER A 482 -26.06 8.38 -3.28
N ALA A 483 -24.91 7.79 -2.97
CA ALA A 483 -24.29 7.90 -1.65
C ALA A 483 -23.96 9.37 -1.31
N ALA A 484 -23.50 10.15 -2.27
CA ALA A 484 -23.16 11.56 -2.11
C ALA A 484 -24.40 12.43 -1.87
N MET A 485 -25.51 12.15 -2.54
CA MET A 485 -26.79 12.87 -2.34
C MET A 485 -27.43 12.58 -0.98
N CYS A 486 -27.21 11.39 -0.43
CA CYS A 486 -27.73 10.99 0.87
C CYS A 486 -26.93 11.56 2.06
N THR A 487 -25.74 12.14 1.83
CA THR A 487 -24.88 12.68 2.89
C THR A 487 -24.82 14.21 2.85
N PRO A 488 -25.09 14.91 3.99
CA PRO A 488 -25.16 16.39 4.02
C PRO A 488 -23.87 17.07 3.52
N ALA A 489 -22.70 16.66 3.99
CA ALA A 489 -21.44 17.31 3.65
C ALA A 489 -21.12 17.24 2.15
N THR A 490 -21.39 16.11 1.49
CA THR A 490 -21.15 15.95 0.05
C THR A 490 -22.25 16.55 -0.79
N ARG A 491 -23.51 16.49 -0.33
CA ARG A 491 -24.65 17.15 -0.99
C ARG A 491 -24.45 18.66 -1.08
N ASP A 492 -24.06 19.29 0.04
CA ASP A 492 -23.83 20.73 0.09
C ASP A 492 -22.67 21.15 -0.83
N PHE A 493 -21.59 20.34 -0.87
CA PHE A 493 -20.46 20.57 -1.81
C PHE A 493 -20.91 20.47 -3.26
N ILE A 494 -21.69 19.46 -3.64
CA ILE A 494 -22.19 19.27 -5.00
C ILE A 494 -23.16 20.41 -5.37
N SER A 495 -24.09 20.78 -4.48
CA SER A 495 -25.04 21.87 -4.72
C SER A 495 -24.33 23.21 -4.95
N HIS A 496 -23.36 23.56 -4.10
CA HIS A 496 -22.56 24.77 -4.27
C HIS A 496 -21.74 24.76 -5.57
N SER A 497 -21.18 23.64 -5.97
CA SER A 497 -20.38 23.53 -7.21
C SER A 497 -21.25 23.67 -8.46
N ILE A 498 -22.47 23.12 -8.45
CA ILE A 498 -23.39 23.22 -9.58
C ILE A 498 -24.00 24.63 -9.68
N PHE A 499 -24.39 25.26 -8.57
CA PHE A 499 -25.00 26.56 -8.57
C PHE A 499 -24.02 27.71 -8.80
N ASN A 500 -22.79 27.65 -8.25
CA ASN A 500 -21.78 28.67 -8.47
C ASN A 500 -21.10 28.56 -9.85
N GLY A 501 -21.07 27.37 -10.45
CA GLY A 501 -20.61 27.19 -11.85
C GLY A 501 -21.54 27.89 -12.86
N LYS A 502 -22.82 28.09 -12.55
CA LYS A 502 -23.71 28.89 -13.40
C LYS A 502 -23.48 30.41 -13.29
N GLN A 503 -23.06 30.90 -12.11
CA GLN A 503 -22.79 32.34 -11.95
C GLN A 503 -21.47 32.83 -12.57
N SER A 504 -20.51 31.91 -12.85
CA SER A 504 -19.27 32.29 -13.54
C SER A 504 -19.39 32.30 -15.05
N LEU A 505 -20.45 31.74 -15.64
CA LEU A 505 -20.73 31.76 -17.09
C LEU A 505 -21.63 32.97 -17.50
N ASP A 506 -22.25 33.63 -16.53
CA ASP A 506 -23.16 34.77 -16.78
C ASP A 506 -22.54 36.15 -16.43
N ARG A 507 -21.20 36.24 -16.33
CA ARG A 507 -20.54 37.55 -16.27
C ARG A 507 -19.97 37.89 -17.64
N PRO A 508 -20.46 39.01 -18.25
CA PRO A 508 -20.03 39.47 -19.56
C PRO A 508 -18.55 39.89 -19.63
#